data_2644e9757915dea942b9790b13d8aa44
#
_entry.id   2644e9757915dea942b9790b13d8aa44
#
_cell.length_a   1.000
_cell.length_b   1.000
_cell.length_c   1.000
_cell.angle_alpha   90.00
_cell.angle_beta   90.00
_cell.angle_gamma   90.00
#
_symmetry.space_group_name_H-M   'P 1'
#
loop_
_entity.id
_entity.type
_entity.pdbx_description
1 polymer ?
#
loop_
_entity_poly.entity_id
_entity_poly.type
_entity_poly.pdbx_seq_one_letter_code
_entity_poly.pdbx_strand_id
1 'polypeptide(L)'
;MGLSSKRGIPGHGRLMKCYREALVSTYELNSRFGKNSNGNIKEGSNVPRKGHIQKRDVLADPIYNSKVVTKLINQIMNDGKKGTAQKILYGAFDMIKEKTGEDAMVVFEKAMNNIKPALEVKSRRVGGSNYQVPVEVKPERAQALAFRWLINYARLRSGHSMAENLANEIIDASNGVGASVKKKDDTHKMAEANKAFAHYKW
;
A
#
# COMPACT_ATOMS: atom_id res chain seq x y z
N MET A 1 -9.90 53.44 48.76
CA MET A 1 -11.08 53.53 47.89
C MET A 1 -10.63 53.15 46.49
N GLY A 2 -11.19 52.11 45.91
CA GLY A 2 -10.84 51.72 44.52
C GLY A 2 -11.09 50.25 44.26
N LEU A 3 -12.33 49.89 43.97
CA LEU A 3 -12.82 48.54 43.65
C LEU A 3 -12.28 48.10 42.28
N SER A 4 -11.49 47.03 42.26
CA SER A 4 -11.09 46.34 41.04
C SER A 4 -12.16 45.34 40.63
N SER A 5 -12.91 45.66 39.59
CA SER A 5 -13.88 44.80 38.91
C SER A 5 -13.17 43.71 38.10
N LYS A 6 -13.22 42.47 38.54
CA LYS A 6 -12.84 41.30 37.73
C LYS A 6 -13.94 41.01 36.71
N ARG A 7 -13.76 41.37 35.45
CA ARG A 7 -14.56 40.93 34.33
C ARG A 7 -14.22 39.49 33.99
N GLY A 8 -15.11 38.56 34.35
CA GLY A 8 -15.02 37.15 33.93
C GLY A 8 -15.30 37.03 32.44
N ILE A 9 -14.51 36.22 31.77
CA ILE A 9 -14.63 35.91 30.33
C ILE A 9 -15.79 34.91 30.14
N PRO A 10 -16.90 35.28 29.48
CA PRO A 10 -17.99 34.36 29.17
C PRO A 10 -17.71 33.65 27.87
N GLY A 11 -17.33 32.40 27.89
CA GLY A 11 -17.15 31.65 26.63
C GLY A 11 -16.83 30.15 26.74
N HIS A 12 -16.32 29.68 27.87
CA HIS A 12 -15.85 28.29 27.97
C HIS A 12 -16.97 27.22 28.12
N GLY A 13 -18.14 27.60 28.60
CA GLY A 13 -19.26 26.66 28.86
C GLY A 13 -20.00 26.22 27.59
N ARG A 14 -20.03 27.03 26.54
CA ARG A 14 -20.79 26.74 25.32
C ARG A 14 -20.02 25.82 24.36
N LEU A 15 -18.71 25.96 24.26
CA LEU A 15 -17.86 25.09 23.43
C LEU A 15 -17.82 23.66 23.94
N MET A 16 -17.79 23.46 25.26
CA MET A 16 -17.79 22.10 25.85
C MET A 16 -19.15 21.38 25.68
N LYS A 17 -20.27 22.10 25.62
CA LYS A 17 -21.57 21.47 25.31
C LYS A 17 -21.66 20.99 23.86
N CYS A 18 -21.22 21.79 22.89
CA CYS A 18 -21.20 21.38 21.48
C CYS A 18 -20.28 20.18 21.23
N TYR A 19 -19.13 20.11 21.91
CA TYR A 19 -18.23 18.92 21.79
C TYR A 19 -18.86 17.66 22.39
N ARG A 20 -19.60 17.80 23.49
CA ARG A 20 -20.28 16.67 24.14
C ARG A 20 -21.48 16.18 23.33
N GLU A 21 -22.23 17.07 22.71
CA GLU A 21 -23.32 16.68 21.79
C GLU A 21 -22.86 16.10 20.49
N ALA A 22 -21.73 16.56 19.92
CA ALA A 22 -21.11 15.99 18.75
C ALA A 22 -20.55 14.57 19.01
N LEU A 23 -19.95 14.33 20.18
CA LEU A 23 -19.47 13.00 20.58
C LEU A 23 -20.62 12.01 20.82
N VAL A 24 -21.72 12.44 21.43
CA VAL A 24 -22.91 11.59 21.65
C VAL A 24 -23.54 11.23 20.30
N SER A 25 -23.65 12.17 19.36
CA SER A 25 -24.17 11.92 18.01
C SER A 25 -23.33 10.93 17.22
N THR A 26 -22.00 10.95 17.35
CA THR A 26 -21.11 9.97 16.69
C THR A 26 -21.19 8.58 17.33
N TYR A 27 -21.43 8.48 18.63
CA TYR A 27 -21.67 7.19 19.30
C TYR A 27 -23.03 6.60 18.92
N GLU A 28 -24.08 7.42 18.77
CA GLU A 28 -25.41 6.95 18.33
C GLU A 28 -25.43 6.54 16.85
N LEU A 29 -24.67 7.20 15.97
CA LEU A 29 -24.51 6.80 14.57
C LEU A 29 -23.79 5.46 14.42
N ASN A 30 -22.79 5.19 15.24
CA ASN A 30 -22.10 3.89 15.22
C ASN A 30 -22.94 2.73 15.77
N SER A 31 -23.90 3.01 16.67
CA SER A 31 -24.81 1.99 17.20
C SER A 31 -25.93 1.60 16.21
N ARG A 32 -26.24 2.44 15.22
CA ARG A 32 -27.27 2.17 14.18
C ARG A 32 -26.77 1.28 13.05
N PHE A 33 -25.46 1.19 12.82
CA PHE A 33 -24.89 0.36 11.74
C PHE A 33 -24.79 -1.14 12.06
N GLY A 34 -25.13 -1.57 13.26
CA GLY A 34 -25.04 -2.97 13.72
C GLY A 34 -26.37 -3.74 13.77
N LYS A 35 -27.51 -3.14 13.42
CA LYS A 35 -28.80 -3.80 13.50
C LYS A 35 -29.26 -4.30 12.14
N ASN A 36 -29.46 -5.61 12.00
CA ASN A 36 -30.19 -6.19 10.87
C ASN A 36 -31.68 -5.81 10.98
N SER A 37 -32.43 -5.85 9.86
CA SER A 37 -33.87 -5.57 9.72
C SER A 37 -34.77 -6.30 10.73
N ASN A 38 -34.27 -7.28 11.48
CA ASN A 38 -34.99 -8.05 12.50
C ASN A 38 -34.59 -7.71 13.96
N GLY A 39 -33.89 -6.60 14.21
CA GLY A 39 -33.63 -6.12 15.56
C GLY A 39 -32.67 -6.96 16.42
N ASN A 40 -32.17 -8.07 15.94
CA ASN A 40 -31.22 -8.93 16.67
C ASN A 40 -29.78 -8.42 16.51
N ILE A 41 -29.15 -8.08 17.61
CA ILE A 41 -27.70 -7.83 17.69
C ILE A 41 -27.03 -9.17 17.31
N LYS A 42 -26.23 -9.18 16.26
CA LYS A 42 -25.36 -10.34 15.99
C LYS A 42 -24.33 -10.41 17.11
N GLU A 43 -24.63 -11.22 18.12
CA GLU A 43 -23.63 -11.63 19.10
C GLU A 43 -22.56 -12.44 18.38
N GLY A 44 -21.32 -11.99 18.56
CA GLY A 44 -20.12 -12.68 18.11
C GLY A 44 -19.74 -12.33 16.67
N SER A 45 -18.76 -11.45 16.52
CA SER A 45 -17.91 -11.45 15.34
C SER A 45 -17.26 -12.83 15.26
N ASN A 46 -17.90 -13.77 14.56
CA ASN A 46 -17.26 -15.04 14.22
C ASN A 46 -15.98 -14.70 13.42
N VAL A 47 -14.85 -14.66 14.13
CA VAL A 47 -13.54 -14.58 13.50
C VAL A 47 -13.38 -15.86 12.67
N PRO A 48 -13.42 -15.80 11.34
CA PRO A 48 -13.42 -17.01 10.53
C PRO A 48 -12.07 -17.71 10.68
N ARG A 49 -12.05 -18.88 11.28
CA ARG A 49 -10.82 -19.69 11.41
C ARG A 49 -10.23 -20.10 10.06
N LYS A 50 -11.09 -20.34 9.05
CA LYS A 50 -10.70 -20.82 7.71
C LYS A 50 -11.50 -20.14 6.59
N GLY A 51 -12.32 -19.12 6.89
CA GLY A 51 -13.15 -18.45 5.91
C GLY A 51 -12.36 -17.45 5.04
N HIS A 52 -12.93 -17.10 3.90
CA HIS A 52 -12.40 -16.04 3.03
C HIS A 52 -12.54 -14.69 3.74
N ILE A 53 -11.41 -14.06 4.05
CA ILE A 53 -11.39 -12.71 4.63
C ILE A 53 -11.59 -11.70 3.49
N GLN A 54 -12.62 -10.86 3.59
CA GLN A 54 -12.84 -9.78 2.63
C GLN A 54 -11.68 -8.79 2.67
N LYS A 55 -11.14 -8.47 1.50
CA LYS A 55 -10.10 -7.45 1.38
C LYS A 55 -10.70 -6.08 1.63
N ARG A 56 -10.04 -5.28 2.47
CA ARG A 56 -10.45 -3.90 2.69
C ARG A 56 -10.13 -3.07 1.46
N ASP A 57 -11.08 -2.25 1.02
CA ASP A 57 -10.85 -1.27 -0.02
C ASP A 57 -9.95 -0.14 0.48
N VAL A 58 -9.03 0.27 -0.38
CA VAL A 58 -8.09 1.36 -0.10
C VAL A 58 -8.63 2.62 -0.76
N LEU A 59 -8.71 3.72 -0.01
CA LEU A 59 -9.07 5.03 -0.54
C LEU A 59 -7.98 5.50 -1.52
N ALA A 60 -8.40 6.23 -2.55
CA ALA A 60 -7.48 6.85 -3.49
C ALA A 60 -6.63 7.93 -2.81
N ASP A 61 -5.44 8.19 -3.33
CA ASP A 61 -4.56 9.23 -2.84
C ASP A 61 -5.15 10.62 -3.12
N PRO A 62 -5.09 11.58 -2.18
CA PRO A 62 -5.72 12.90 -2.36
C PRO A 62 -5.05 13.74 -3.44
N ILE A 63 -3.73 13.56 -3.73
CA ILE A 63 -2.99 14.36 -4.71
C ILE A 63 -3.11 13.76 -6.11
N TYR A 64 -2.84 12.47 -6.25
CA TYR A 64 -2.81 11.77 -7.54
C TYR A 64 -4.11 11.01 -7.86
N ASN A 65 -5.10 11.03 -6.98
CA ASN A 65 -6.39 10.34 -7.10
C ASN A 65 -6.28 8.87 -7.57
N SER A 66 -5.20 8.18 -7.17
CA SER A 66 -4.86 6.82 -7.58
C SER A 66 -4.81 5.85 -6.40
N LYS A 67 -5.55 4.74 -6.49
CA LYS A 67 -5.47 3.63 -5.52
C LYS A 67 -4.11 2.93 -5.55
N VAL A 68 -3.40 2.97 -6.68
CA VAL A 68 -2.08 2.36 -6.85
C VAL A 68 -1.04 3.09 -6.01
N VAL A 69 -1.07 4.41 -6.02
CA VAL A 69 -0.21 5.29 -5.21
C VAL A 69 -0.43 5.03 -3.73
N THR A 70 -1.67 4.96 -3.26
CA THR A 70 -1.95 4.65 -1.85
C THR A 70 -1.44 3.27 -1.43
N LYS A 71 -1.58 2.26 -2.30
CA LYS A 71 -1.02 0.92 -2.04
C LYS A 71 0.52 0.96 -1.94
N LEU A 72 1.18 1.76 -2.78
CA LEU A 72 2.62 1.96 -2.71
C LEU A 72 3.04 2.65 -1.41
N ILE A 73 2.35 3.72 -1.00
CA ILE A 73 2.58 4.40 0.28
C ILE A 73 2.48 3.40 1.46
N ASN A 74 1.43 2.58 1.46
CA ASN A 74 1.24 1.57 2.50
C ASN A 74 2.37 0.52 2.52
N GLN A 75 2.99 0.24 1.39
CA GLN A 75 4.11 -0.70 1.29
C GLN A 75 5.46 -0.07 1.69
N ILE A 76 5.64 1.25 1.45
CA ILE A 76 6.83 2.01 1.91
C ILE A 76 6.79 2.19 3.43
N MET A 77 5.59 2.34 3.98
CA MET A 77 5.35 2.64 5.38
C MET A 77 5.97 1.58 6.31
N ASN A 78 6.75 2.03 7.28
CA ASN A 78 7.25 1.24 8.40
C ASN A 78 6.58 1.73 9.70
N ASP A 79 6.29 0.82 10.62
CA ASP A 79 5.79 1.11 11.98
C ASP A 79 4.54 2.03 12.02
N GLY A 80 3.72 2.00 10.97
CA GLY A 80 2.53 2.85 10.88
C GLY A 80 2.78 4.32 10.54
N LYS A 81 4.03 4.72 10.23
CA LYS A 81 4.40 6.12 9.94
C LYS A 81 3.99 6.54 8.52
N LYS A 82 2.68 6.65 8.28
CA LYS A 82 2.12 6.96 6.95
C LYS A 82 2.55 8.32 6.41
N GLY A 83 2.54 9.36 7.25
CA GLY A 83 2.92 10.72 6.83
C GLY A 83 4.36 10.82 6.32
N THR A 84 5.30 10.08 6.93
CA THR A 84 6.69 10.00 6.44
C THR A 84 6.77 9.28 5.10
N ALA A 85 6.02 8.17 4.92
CA ALA A 85 5.98 7.44 3.65
C ALA A 85 5.38 8.29 2.51
N GLN A 86 4.36 9.10 2.80
CA GLN A 86 3.79 10.05 1.84
C GLN A 86 4.82 11.10 1.41
N LYS A 87 5.54 11.73 2.36
CA LYS A 87 6.59 12.71 2.05
C LYS A 87 7.70 12.11 1.19
N ILE A 88 8.11 10.87 1.46
CA ILE A 88 9.13 10.16 0.67
C ILE A 88 8.63 9.97 -0.77
N LEU A 89 7.40 9.49 -0.96
CA LEU A 89 6.88 9.22 -2.31
C LEU A 89 6.63 10.50 -3.10
N TYR A 90 6.06 11.53 -2.48
CA TYR A 90 5.83 12.80 -3.16
C TYR A 90 7.15 13.48 -3.55
N GLY A 91 8.13 13.50 -2.63
CA GLY A 91 9.46 13.98 -2.96
C GLY A 91 10.16 13.18 -4.06
N ALA A 92 9.92 11.86 -4.14
CA ALA A 92 10.42 11.06 -5.26
C ALA A 92 9.75 11.45 -6.58
N PHE A 93 8.44 11.69 -6.59
CA PHE A 93 7.72 12.11 -7.79
C PHE A 93 8.12 13.51 -8.26
N ASP A 94 8.38 14.44 -7.33
CA ASP A 94 8.88 15.77 -7.66
C ASP A 94 10.27 15.68 -8.33
N MET A 95 11.18 14.86 -7.77
CA MET A 95 12.49 14.61 -8.36
C MET A 95 12.42 13.91 -9.73
N ILE A 96 11.43 13.04 -9.97
CA ILE A 96 11.23 12.43 -11.30
C ILE A 96 10.84 13.50 -12.30
N LYS A 97 9.92 14.41 -11.96
CA LYS A 97 9.53 15.52 -12.83
C LYS A 97 10.71 16.44 -13.17
N GLU A 98 11.55 16.74 -12.18
CA GLU A 98 12.76 17.57 -12.38
C GLU A 98 13.78 16.91 -13.30
N LYS A 99 13.99 15.59 -13.18
CA LYS A 99 14.99 14.85 -13.94
C LYS A 99 14.54 14.45 -15.34
N THR A 100 13.27 14.07 -15.51
CA THR A 100 12.75 13.55 -16.79
C THR A 100 11.97 14.60 -17.59
N GLY A 101 11.42 15.62 -16.91
CA GLY A 101 10.52 16.58 -17.55
C GLY A 101 9.15 16.01 -17.92
N GLU A 102 8.92 14.69 -17.69
CA GLU A 102 7.63 14.04 -17.94
C GLU A 102 6.76 14.02 -16.66
N ASP A 103 5.47 13.75 -16.83
CA ASP A 103 4.62 13.53 -15.66
C ASP A 103 5.05 12.27 -14.90
N ALA A 104 5.27 12.43 -13.59
CA ALA A 104 5.74 11.36 -12.72
C ALA A 104 4.82 10.13 -12.73
N MET A 105 3.51 10.33 -12.93
CA MET A 105 2.56 9.22 -13.00
C MET A 105 2.76 8.37 -14.26
N VAL A 106 3.05 8.98 -15.39
CA VAL A 106 3.31 8.27 -16.67
C VAL A 106 4.59 7.43 -16.55
N VAL A 107 5.66 8.03 -16.02
CA VAL A 107 6.94 7.32 -15.78
C VAL A 107 6.75 6.18 -14.79
N PHE A 108 5.99 6.40 -13.73
CA PHE A 108 5.69 5.37 -12.74
C PHE A 108 4.87 4.21 -13.33
N GLU A 109 3.87 4.47 -14.16
CA GLU A 109 3.09 3.41 -14.81
C GLU A 109 3.95 2.60 -15.79
N LYS A 110 4.80 3.25 -16.57
CA LYS A 110 5.79 2.57 -17.44
C LYS A 110 6.70 1.65 -16.61
N ALA A 111 7.27 2.17 -15.51
CA ALA A 111 8.11 1.39 -14.60
C ALA A 111 7.37 0.19 -14.01
N MET A 112 6.15 0.38 -13.54
CA MET A 112 5.34 -0.69 -12.99
C MET A 112 5.03 -1.79 -14.01
N ASN A 113 4.73 -1.43 -15.24
CA ASN A 113 4.48 -2.42 -16.30
C ASN A 113 5.75 -3.23 -16.63
N ASN A 114 6.93 -2.60 -16.57
CA ASN A 114 8.21 -3.28 -16.77
C ASN A 114 8.57 -4.22 -15.61
N ILE A 115 8.16 -3.92 -14.36
CA ILE A 115 8.50 -4.72 -13.17
C ILE A 115 7.51 -5.87 -12.93
N LYS A 116 6.23 -5.74 -13.32
CA LYS A 116 5.20 -6.77 -13.05
C LYS A 116 5.59 -8.11 -13.65
N PRO A 117 5.71 -9.20 -12.84
CA PRO A 117 5.98 -10.53 -13.36
C PRO A 117 4.71 -11.19 -13.90
N ALA A 118 4.84 -11.95 -14.98
CA ALA A 118 3.77 -12.82 -15.49
C ALA A 118 3.78 -14.20 -14.83
N LEU A 119 4.99 -14.69 -14.47
CA LEU A 119 5.21 -16.00 -13.87
C LEU A 119 5.91 -15.87 -12.51
N GLU A 120 5.57 -16.75 -11.59
CA GLU A 120 6.32 -16.98 -10.33
C GLU A 120 6.59 -18.46 -10.16
N VAL A 121 7.62 -18.79 -9.38
CA VAL A 121 7.97 -20.16 -9.06
C VAL A 121 7.50 -20.48 -7.65
N LYS A 122 6.70 -21.54 -7.48
CA LYS A 122 6.24 -22.04 -6.19
C LYS A 122 6.82 -23.42 -5.90
N SER A 123 7.35 -23.59 -4.71
CA SER A 123 7.82 -24.88 -4.24
C SER A 123 6.63 -25.79 -3.91
N ARG A 124 6.65 -27.02 -4.43
CA ARG A 124 5.67 -28.06 -4.17
C ARG A 124 6.37 -29.38 -3.81
N ARG A 125 5.86 -30.04 -2.78
CA ARG A 125 6.38 -31.36 -2.37
C ARG A 125 5.58 -32.48 -3.05
N VAL A 126 6.26 -33.30 -3.81
CA VAL A 126 5.68 -34.47 -4.50
C VAL A 126 6.58 -35.68 -4.23
N GLY A 127 6.02 -36.77 -3.70
CA GLY A 127 6.78 -38.00 -3.44
C GLY A 127 7.99 -37.84 -2.53
N GLY A 128 7.97 -36.86 -1.59
CA GLY A 128 9.10 -36.59 -0.68
C GLY A 128 10.11 -35.57 -1.19
N SER A 129 10.15 -35.25 -2.48
CA SER A 129 11.03 -34.25 -3.08
C SER A 129 10.32 -32.91 -3.29
N ASN A 130 11.07 -31.78 -3.19
CA ASN A 130 10.56 -30.46 -3.43
C ASN A 130 10.84 -30.02 -4.87
N TYR A 131 9.79 -29.78 -5.64
CA TYR A 131 9.87 -29.29 -7.00
C TYR A 131 9.47 -27.81 -7.06
N GLN A 132 10.16 -27.06 -7.91
CA GLN A 132 9.81 -25.67 -8.19
C GLN A 132 8.89 -25.60 -9.40
N VAL A 133 7.62 -25.29 -9.17
CA VAL A 133 6.59 -25.31 -10.21
C VAL A 133 6.31 -23.89 -10.67
N PRO A 134 6.43 -23.57 -11.98
CA PRO A 134 6.07 -22.28 -12.54
C PRO A 134 4.53 -22.11 -12.52
N VAL A 135 4.08 -20.98 -12.01
CA VAL A 135 2.65 -20.65 -11.91
C VAL A 135 2.41 -19.23 -12.41
N GLU A 136 1.35 -19.03 -13.18
CA GLU A 136 0.91 -17.71 -13.59
C GLU A 136 0.48 -16.85 -12.40
N VAL A 137 0.85 -15.58 -12.41
CA VAL A 137 0.60 -14.65 -11.32
C VAL A 137 -0.70 -13.87 -11.56
N LYS A 138 -1.62 -13.90 -10.59
CA LYS A 138 -2.82 -13.05 -10.62
C LYS A 138 -2.42 -11.57 -10.64
N PRO A 139 -3.15 -10.67 -11.34
CA PRO A 139 -2.76 -9.27 -11.52
C PRO A 139 -2.57 -8.50 -10.20
N GLU A 140 -3.37 -8.77 -9.19
CA GLU A 140 -3.20 -8.17 -7.85
C GLU A 140 -1.89 -8.58 -7.18
N ARG A 141 -1.51 -9.86 -7.33
CA ARG A 141 -0.25 -10.37 -6.77
C ARG A 141 0.95 -9.86 -7.56
N ALA A 142 0.85 -9.78 -8.88
CA ALA A 142 1.89 -9.20 -9.73
C ALA A 142 2.18 -7.74 -9.32
N GLN A 143 1.15 -6.95 -9.05
CA GLN A 143 1.28 -5.60 -8.53
C GLN A 143 1.96 -5.56 -7.16
N ALA A 144 1.56 -6.44 -6.24
CA ALA A 144 2.16 -6.50 -4.91
C ALA A 144 3.64 -6.94 -4.94
N LEU A 145 3.99 -7.87 -5.82
CA LEU A 145 5.38 -8.28 -6.03
C LEU A 145 6.22 -7.14 -6.62
N ALA A 146 5.70 -6.43 -7.62
CA ALA A 146 6.35 -5.29 -8.23
C ALA A 146 6.66 -4.19 -7.20
N PHE A 147 5.71 -3.83 -6.34
CA PHE A 147 5.94 -2.87 -5.26
C PHE A 147 7.03 -3.34 -4.29
N ARG A 148 6.98 -4.59 -3.86
CA ARG A 148 7.97 -5.16 -2.95
C ARG A 148 9.38 -5.11 -3.55
N TRP A 149 9.53 -5.49 -4.82
CA TRP A 149 10.82 -5.47 -5.48
C TRP A 149 11.32 -4.03 -5.65
N LEU A 150 10.49 -3.13 -6.15
CA LEU A 150 10.83 -1.71 -6.30
C LEU A 150 11.36 -1.12 -4.98
N ILE A 151 10.64 -1.30 -3.88
CA ILE A 151 11.00 -0.75 -2.58
C ILE A 151 12.26 -1.40 -2.02
N ASN A 152 12.40 -2.72 -2.14
CA ASN A 152 13.57 -3.42 -1.64
C ASN A 152 14.83 -2.98 -2.37
N TYR A 153 14.79 -2.86 -3.69
CA TYR A 153 15.95 -2.42 -4.46
C TYR A 153 16.23 -0.92 -4.29
N ALA A 154 15.20 -0.09 -4.11
CA ALA A 154 15.41 1.30 -3.72
C ALA A 154 16.12 1.43 -2.36
N ARG A 155 15.80 0.57 -1.38
CA ARG A 155 16.49 0.54 -0.07
C ARG A 155 17.95 0.07 -0.15
N LEU A 156 18.29 -0.75 -1.14
CA LEU A 156 19.65 -1.26 -1.35
C LEU A 156 20.55 -0.27 -2.10
N ARG A 157 20.00 0.79 -2.68
CA ARG A 157 20.79 1.82 -3.36
C ARG A 157 21.56 2.67 -2.34
N SER A 158 22.78 3.04 -2.70
CA SER A 158 23.67 3.90 -1.92
C SER A 158 23.42 5.39 -2.21
N GLY A 159 22.22 5.92 -1.92
CA GLY A 159 21.90 7.35 -2.05
C GLY A 159 21.69 8.00 -0.71
N HIS A 160 21.64 9.34 -0.68
CA HIS A 160 21.48 10.10 0.56
C HIS A 160 20.10 10.01 1.19
N SER A 161 19.06 9.85 0.37
CA SER A 161 17.66 9.77 0.86
C SER A 161 16.88 8.65 0.19
N MET A 162 15.88 8.10 0.92
CA MET A 162 14.99 7.11 0.35
C MET A 162 14.16 7.66 -0.81
N ALA A 163 13.85 8.97 -0.81
CA ALA A 163 13.12 9.61 -1.90
C ALA A 163 13.96 9.62 -3.19
N GLU A 164 15.24 9.97 -3.08
CA GLU A 164 16.17 9.96 -4.20
C GLU A 164 16.40 8.55 -4.75
N ASN A 165 16.63 7.58 -3.86
CA ASN A 165 16.80 6.18 -4.24
C ASN A 165 15.59 5.62 -4.97
N LEU A 166 14.39 5.95 -4.49
CA LEU A 166 13.13 5.52 -5.09
C LEU A 166 12.93 6.19 -6.46
N ALA A 167 13.22 7.49 -6.58
CA ALA A 167 13.13 8.21 -7.85
C ALA A 167 14.06 7.61 -8.91
N ASN A 168 15.31 7.37 -8.54
CA ASN A 168 16.30 6.79 -9.45
C ASN A 168 15.91 5.36 -9.88
N GLU A 169 15.40 4.52 -8.93
CA GLU A 169 14.93 3.17 -9.28
C GLU A 169 13.72 3.19 -10.21
N ILE A 170 12.77 4.13 -10.04
CA ILE A 170 11.61 4.28 -10.91
C ILE A 170 12.07 4.71 -12.32
N ILE A 171 12.99 5.66 -12.43
CA ILE A 171 13.53 6.11 -13.72
C ILE A 171 14.25 4.95 -14.43
N ASP A 172 15.13 4.24 -13.75
CA ASP A 172 15.84 3.09 -14.32
C ASP A 172 14.87 1.98 -14.74
N ALA A 173 13.85 1.71 -13.91
CA ALA A 173 12.83 0.72 -14.23
C ALA A 173 11.95 1.13 -15.42
N SER A 174 11.68 2.43 -15.60
CA SER A 174 10.96 2.93 -16.79
C SER A 174 11.74 2.68 -18.07
N ASN A 175 13.07 2.76 -17.98
CA ASN A 175 13.99 2.48 -19.08
C ASN A 175 14.31 0.96 -19.24
N GLY A 176 13.77 0.10 -18.37
CA GLY A 176 13.98 -1.35 -18.42
C GLY A 176 15.32 -1.82 -17.85
N VAL A 177 16.09 -0.99 -17.16
CA VAL A 177 17.46 -1.30 -16.69
C VAL A 177 17.55 -1.54 -15.18
N GLY A 178 16.55 -1.15 -14.40
CA GLY A 178 16.58 -1.20 -12.94
C GLY A 178 16.84 -2.58 -12.34
N ALA A 179 17.36 -2.63 -11.10
CA ALA A 179 17.58 -3.87 -10.37
C ALA A 179 16.26 -4.62 -10.07
N SER A 180 15.15 -3.90 -9.95
CA SER A 180 13.79 -4.45 -9.85
C SER A 180 13.35 -5.17 -11.12
N VAL A 181 13.72 -4.66 -12.31
CA VAL A 181 13.46 -5.32 -13.60
C VAL A 181 14.32 -6.57 -13.74
N LYS A 182 15.60 -6.50 -13.36
CA LYS A 182 16.50 -7.67 -13.34
C LYS A 182 15.91 -8.79 -12.47
N LYS A 183 15.34 -8.46 -11.32
CA LYS A 183 14.68 -9.47 -10.46
C LYS A 183 13.49 -10.15 -11.14
N LYS A 184 12.70 -9.39 -11.91
CA LYS A 184 11.62 -9.98 -12.73
C LYS A 184 12.21 -10.97 -13.74
N ASP A 185 13.25 -10.56 -14.48
CA ASP A 185 13.89 -11.41 -15.50
C ASP A 185 14.51 -12.67 -14.91
N ASP A 186 15.19 -12.56 -13.75
CA ASP A 186 15.71 -13.72 -13.02
C ASP A 186 14.57 -14.68 -12.60
N THR A 187 13.42 -14.14 -12.16
CA THR A 187 12.26 -14.96 -11.82
C THR A 187 11.67 -15.66 -13.04
N HIS A 188 11.60 -15.00 -14.18
CA HIS A 188 11.15 -15.59 -15.44
C HIS A 188 12.12 -16.65 -15.94
N LYS A 189 13.44 -16.42 -15.89
CA LYS A 189 14.47 -17.42 -16.23
C LYS A 189 14.36 -18.66 -15.36
N MET A 190 14.13 -18.49 -14.04
CA MET A 190 13.88 -19.63 -13.14
C MET A 190 12.61 -20.38 -13.51
N ALA A 191 11.54 -19.68 -13.91
CA ALA A 191 10.29 -20.31 -14.33
C ALA A 191 10.47 -21.09 -15.65
N GLU A 192 11.23 -20.57 -16.59
CA GLU A 192 11.56 -21.25 -17.85
C GLU A 192 12.41 -22.50 -17.62
N ALA A 193 13.45 -22.42 -16.79
CA ALA A 193 14.30 -23.55 -16.44
C ALA A 193 13.49 -24.69 -15.78
N ASN A 194 12.46 -24.36 -15.04
CA ASN A 194 11.59 -25.32 -14.37
C ASN A 194 10.31 -25.66 -15.17
N LYS A 195 10.23 -25.29 -16.44
CA LYS A 195 9.04 -25.52 -17.29
C LYS A 195 8.65 -27.00 -17.38
N ALA A 196 9.59 -27.91 -17.30
CA ALA A 196 9.34 -29.36 -17.30
C ALA A 196 8.41 -29.80 -16.15
N PHE A 197 8.41 -29.07 -15.03
CA PHE A 197 7.58 -29.37 -13.85
C PHE A 197 6.22 -28.66 -13.86
N ALA A 198 5.86 -27.99 -14.95
CA ALA A 198 4.58 -27.25 -15.05
C ALA A 198 3.35 -28.17 -14.92
N HIS A 199 3.47 -29.45 -15.27
CA HIS A 199 2.39 -30.44 -15.13
C HIS A 199 2.04 -30.75 -13.67
N TYR A 200 2.87 -30.41 -12.71
CA TYR A 200 2.54 -30.50 -11.28
C TYR A 200 1.70 -29.31 -10.78
N LYS A 201 1.32 -28.36 -11.65
CA LYS A 201 0.37 -27.28 -11.35
C LYS A 201 -1.04 -27.89 -11.13
N TRP A 202 -1.74 -27.37 -10.14
CA TRP A 202 -3.17 -27.67 -9.86
C TRP A 202 -4.00 -26.41 -9.78
#